data_bd15f27a918c933451c72d2979614e69
#
_entry.id   bd15f27a918c933451c72d2979614e69
#
_cell.length_a   1.000
_cell.length_b   1.000
_cell.length_c   1.000
_cell.angle_alpha   90.00
_cell.angle_beta   90.00
_cell.angle_gamma   90.00
#
_symmetry.space_group_name_H-M   'P 1'
#
loop_
_entity.id
_entity.type
_entity.pdbx_description
1 polymer ?
#
loop_
_entity_poly.entity_id
_entity_poly.type
_entity_poly.pdbx_seq_one_letter_code
_entity_poly.pdbx_strand_id
1 'polypeptide(L)'
;LEGLDAYQRQLKRFGIKPQGADSSVVGKFFQTSDAAVLFPEYVSRAVRYGMDEASFLPDIIAATTNIDSLDYRAMNLEMTSANAEMKVFKEGDTLETADFKVSDRTIRLKKRGKLITTSYDVLRFQRLDVVSIALKRIGSYLAQSLMADAVDVLINGDGGKNRAEVCALAADEYTYDDLIDFWNKFAPYELNTILASPTVTATVLKMTEFRDAAAGLNFHGTGKLITPFGAN
;
A
#
# COMPACT_ATOMS: atom_id res chain seq x y z
N LEU A 1 19.22 7.74 27.52
CA LEU A 1 19.26 6.60 26.58
C LEU A 1 17.93 5.86 26.49
N GLU A 2 16.95 6.22 27.32
CA GLU A 2 15.59 5.74 27.23
C GLU A 2 14.95 6.27 25.94
N GLY A 3 14.33 5.38 25.16
CA GLY A 3 13.67 5.69 23.90
C GLY A 3 14.45 5.44 22.61
N LEU A 4 15.75 5.13 22.69
CA LEU A 4 16.56 4.75 21.52
C LEU A 4 16.53 3.23 21.29
N ASP A 5 16.31 2.82 20.05
CA ASP A 5 16.43 1.41 19.68
C ASP A 5 17.90 0.92 19.70
N ALA A 6 18.09 -0.40 19.58
CA ALA A 6 19.44 -0.99 19.65
C ALA A 6 20.36 -0.42 18.55
N TYR A 7 19.86 -0.18 17.36
CA TYR A 7 20.59 0.38 16.25
C TYR A 7 21.03 1.83 16.53
N GLN A 8 20.11 2.67 16.99
CA GLN A 8 20.40 4.08 17.34
C GLN A 8 21.43 4.18 18.46
N ARG A 9 21.40 3.26 19.43
CA ARG A 9 22.42 3.18 20.49
C ARG A 9 23.81 2.88 19.93
N GLN A 10 23.89 1.96 18.95
CA GLN A 10 25.16 1.64 18.29
C GLN A 10 25.67 2.83 17.45
N LEU A 11 24.82 3.49 16.69
CA LEU A 11 25.20 4.71 15.96
C LEU A 11 25.79 5.76 16.90
N LYS A 12 25.17 5.97 18.06
CA LYS A 12 25.67 6.90 19.07
C LYS A 12 27.04 6.46 19.66
N ARG A 13 27.22 5.15 19.87
CA ARG A 13 28.49 4.59 20.35
C ARG A 13 29.64 4.88 19.39
N PHE A 14 29.40 4.78 18.07
CA PHE A 14 30.40 5.10 17.05
C PHE A 14 30.40 6.59 16.64
N GLY A 15 29.62 7.42 17.32
CA GLY A 15 29.53 8.85 17.04
C GLY A 15 28.97 9.17 15.66
N ILE A 16 28.20 8.27 15.05
CA ILE A 16 27.60 8.45 13.73
C ILE A 16 26.27 9.19 13.88
N LYS A 17 26.16 10.36 13.27
CA LYS A 17 24.95 11.18 13.21
C LYS A 17 24.32 11.04 11.83
N PRO A 18 23.21 10.32 11.67
CA PRO A 18 22.61 10.06 10.35
C PRO A 18 21.82 11.25 9.77
N GLN A 19 21.42 12.22 10.62
CA GLN A 19 20.53 13.33 10.23
C GLN A 19 20.96 14.65 10.88
N GLY A 20 20.48 15.75 10.29
CA GLY A 20 20.65 17.10 10.81
C GLY A 20 21.86 17.85 10.26
N ALA A 21 22.00 19.13 10.68
CA ALA A 21 23.05 20.03 10.20
C ALA A 21 24.48 19.49 10.40
N ASP A 22 24.67 18.67 11.44
CA ASP A 22 25.95 18.00 11.77
C ASP A 22 25.99 16.53 11.34
N SER A 23 25.20 16.13 10.33
CA SER A 23 25.20 14.73 9.89
C SER A 23 26.60 14.28 9.45
N SER A 24 26.94 13.05 9.78
CA SER A 24 28.25 12.49 9.46
C SER A 24 28.37 12.19 7.96
N VAL A 25 29.60 12.11 7.44
CA VAL A 25 29.86 11.60 6.08
C VAL A 25 29.70 10.08 6.04
N VAL A 26 29.34 9.54 4.87
CA VAL A 26 29.13 8.09 4.67
C VAL A 26 30.38 7.29 5.08
N GLY A 27 31.58 7.78 4.77
CA GLY A 27 32.84 7.15 5.08
C GLY A 27 33.04 6.87 6.57
N LYS A 28 32.29 7.51 7.47
CA LYS A 28 32.37 7.25 8.89
C LYS A 28 31.94 5.86 9.31
N PHE A 29 31.02 5.24 8.56
CA PHE A 29 30.66 3.83 8.75
C PHE A 29 31.81 2.88 8.47
N PHE A 30 32.74 3.25 7.60
CA PHE A 30 33.82 2.38 7.13
C PHE A 30 35.16 2.64 7.85
N GLN A 31 35.17 3.42 8.92
CA GLN A 31 36.37 3.65 9.71
C GLN A 31 36.78 2.44 10.57
N THR A 32 35.80 1.63 10.97
CA THR A 32 36.02 0.39 11.72
C THR A 32 35.15 -0.72 11.14
N SER A 33 35.59 -1.98 11.23
CA SER A 33 34.81 -3.14 10.79
C SER A 33 33.46 -3.24 11.49
N ASP A 34 33.43 -2.94 12.80
CA ASP A 34 32.21 -3.00 13.59
C ASP A 34 31.15 -1.94 13.17
N ALA A 35 31.61 -0.73 12.81
CA ALA A 35 30.75 0.31 12.31
C ALA A 35 30.22 -0.01 10.90
N ALA A 36 31.03 -0.69 10.07
CA ALA A 36 30.63 -1.06 8.70
C ALA A 36 29.41 -1.99 8.68
N VAL A 37 29.27 -2.86 9.67
CA VAL A 37 28.09 -3.76 9.82
C VAL A 37 26.78 -2.99 10.01
N LEU A 38 26.82 -1.74 10.48
CA LEU A 38 25.64 -0.91 10.66
C LEU A 38 25.14 -0.24 9.36
N PHE A 39 25.98 -0.17 8.33
CA PHE A 39 25.62 0.51 7.08
C PHE A 39 24.46 -0.15 6.31
N PRO A 40 24.41 -1.47 6.13
CA PRO A 40 23.27 -2.13 5.49
C PRO A 40 21.94 -1.86 6.20
N GLU A 41 21.96 -1.82 7.54
CA GLU A 41 20.76 -1.48 8.32
C GLU A 41 20.34 -0.02 8.12
N TYR A 42 21.30 0.91 8.03
CA TYR A 42 21.03 2.30 7.68
C TYR A 42 20.32 2.42 6.33
N VAL A 43 20.85 1.73 5.31
CA VAL A 43 20.25 1.70 3.97
C VAL A 43 18.83 1.11 4.00
N SER A 44 18.67 -0.04 4.66
CA SER A 44 17.39 -0.73 4.79
C SER A 44 16.33 0.16 5.45
N ARG A 45 16.66 0.83 6.54
CA ARG A 45 15.74 1.72 7.25
C ARG A 45 15.35 2.93 6.42
N ALA A 46 16.31 3.55 5.74
CA ALA A 46 16.03 4.71 4.89
C ALA A 46 15.12 4.34 3.70
N VAL A 47 15.35 3.18 3.08
CA VAL A 47 14.50 2.68 1.98
C VAL A 47 13.11 2.33 2.50
N ARG A 48 12.99 1.59 3.62
CA ARG A 48 11.68 1.25 4.21
C ARG A 48 10.88 2.49 4.57
N TYR A 49 11.52 3.48 5.17
CA TYR A 49 10.84 4.74 5.48
C TYR A 49 10.24 5.39 4.22
N GLY A 50 10.99 5.43 3.11
CA GLY A 50 10.48 5.95 1.84
C GLY A 50 9.38 5.09 1.22
N MET A 51 9.39 3.77 1.45
CA MET A 51 8.31 2.88 1.02
C MET A 51 7.04 3.14 1.83
N ASP A 52 7.14 3.22 3.15
CA ASP A 52 6.00 3.41 4.05
C ASP A 52 5.32 4.77 3.82
N GLU A 53 6.13 5.82 3.57
CA GLU A 53 5.61 7.17 3.30
C GLU A 53 4.85 7.26 1.96
N ALA A 54 5.23 6.46 0.97
CA ALA A 54 4.67 6.52 -0.39
C ALA A 54 3.58 5.46 -0.64
N SER A 55 3.36 4.51 0.27
CA SER A 55 2.48 3.37 0.06
C SER A 55 1.07 3.65 0.57
N PHE A 56 0.07 3.42 -0.30
CA PHE A 56 -1.34 3.35 0.09
C PHE A 56 -1.85 1.90 0.23
N LEU A 57 -0.96 0.91 0.11
CA LEU A 57 -1.34 -0.50 0.23
C LEU A 57 -2.09 -0.82 1.54
N PRO A 58 -1.71 -0.28 2.72
CA PRO A 58 -2.43 -0.54 3.95
C PRO A 58 -3.92 -0.16 3.91
N ASP A 59 -4.29 0.79 3.04
CA ASP A 59 -5.67 1.27 2.93
C ASP A 59 -6.55 0.35 2.07
N ILE A 60 -5.95 -0.51 1.24
CA ILE A 60 -6.65 -1.36 0.27
C ILE A 60 -6.50 -2.87 0.53
N ILE A 61 -5.59 -3.29 1.42
CA ILE A 61 -5.37 -4.70 1.75
C ILE A 61 -5.95 -5.03 3.12
N ALA A 62 -6.66 -6.16 3.20
CA ALA A 62 -7.24 -6.63 4.46
C ALA A 62 -6.21 -7.26 5.40
N ALA A 63 -5.21 -7.95 4.85
CA ALA A 63 -4.20 -8.65 5.63
C ALA A 63 -2.88 -8.82 4.87
N THR A 64 -1.78 -8.88 5.62
CA THR A 64 -0.45 -9.17 5.09
C THR A 64 0.09 -10.43 5.75
N THR A 65 0.53 -11.39 4.95
CA THR A 65 1.15 -12.62 5.43
C THR A 65 2.59 -12.70 4.97
N ASN A 66 3.51 -12.93 5.90
CA ASN A 66 4.90 -13.19 5.57
C ASN A 66 5.08 -14.67 5.26
N ILE A 67 5.71 -14.95 4.12
CA ILE A 67 6.01 -16.33 3.69
C ILE A 67 7.48 -16.46 3.37
N ASP A 68 8.05 -17.62 3.64
CA ASP A 68 9.47 -17.93 3.41
C ASP A 68 9.72 -18.61 2.05
N SER A 69 8.65 -18.85 1.27
CA SER A 69 8.71 -19.46 -0.04
C SER A 69 8.41 -18.46 -1.17
N LEU A 70 8.76 -18.83 -2.40
CA LEU A 70 8.39 -18.06 -3.60
C LEU A 70 6.97 -18.36 -4.06
N ASP A 71 6.41 -19.45 -3.60
CA ASP A 71 5.11 -19.97 -4.01
C ASP A 71 4.15 -19.89 -2.82
N TYR A 72 2.97 -19.33 -3.07
CA TYR A 72 1.90 -19.17 -2.08
C TYR A 72 0.61 -19.78 -2.60
N ARG A 73 -0.12 -20.48 -1.74
CA ARG A 73 -1.47 -20.97 -2.00
C ARG A 73 -2.44 -20.23 -1.10
N ALA A 74 -3.38 -19.53 -1.70
CA ALA A 74 -4.43 -18.84 -0.96
C ALA A 74 -5.38 -19.86 -0.31
N MET A 75 -5.82 -19.57 0.91
CA MET A 75 -6.89 -20.30 1.57
C MET A 75 -8.18 -19.50 1.38
N ASN A 76 -9.19 -20.12 0.81
CA ASN A 76 -10.49 -19.53 0.57
C ASN A 76 -11.54 -20.18 1.46
N LEU A 77 -12.43 -19.38 2.01
CA LEU A 77 -13.66 -19.87 2.62
C LEU A 77 -14.72 -19.91 1.51
N GLU A 78 -15.12 -21.12 1.11
CA GLU A 78 -16.22 -21.29 0.18
C GLU A 78 -17.55 -21.22 0.93
N MET A 79 -18.18 -20.07 0.91
CA MET A 79 -19.58 -19.91 1.33
C MET A 79 -20.44 -19.79 0.08
N THR A 80 -21.31 -20.74 -0.12
CA THR A 80 -22.37 -20.65 -1.13
C THR A 80 -23.48 -19.75 -0.60
N SER A 81 -24.18 -19.02 -1.45
CA SER A 81 -25.31 -18.18 -1.02
C SER A 81 -26.36 -18.95 -0.20
N ALA A 82 -26.48 -20.26 -0.42
CA ALA A 82 -27.33 -21.15 0.37
C ALA A 82 -26.80 -21.42 1.81
N ASN A 83 -25.49 -21.34 2.02
CA ASN A 83 -24.82 -21.61 3.31
C ASN A 83 -24.36 -20.33 4.01
N ALA A 84 -24.51 -19.16 3.38
CA ALA A 84 -24.15 -17.87 3.98
C ALA A 84 -25.19 -17.39 4.99
N GLU A 85 -26.44 -17.86 4.87
CA GLU A 85 -27.53 -17.53 5.79
C GLU A 85 -27.50 -18.46 7.00
N MET A 86 -27.39 -17.87 8.19
CA MET A 86 -27.47 -18.63 9.45
C MET A 86 -28.90 -19.01 9.69
N LYS A 87 -29.27 -20.27 9.45
CA LYS A 87 -30.62 -20.79 9.67
C LYS A 87 -30.88 -21.03 11.15
N VAL A 88 -32.12 -20.81 11.55
CA VAL A 88 -32.60 -21.21 12.87
C VAL A 88 -32.74 -22.74 12.90
N PHE A 89 -32.10 -23.40 13.85
CA PHE A 89 -32.16 -24.83 14.02
C PHE A 89 -32.82 -25.20 15.35
N LYS A 90 -33.39 -26.40 15.41
CA LYS A 90 -33.99 -26.94 16.62
C LYS A 90 -32.99 -27.92 17.29
N GLU A 91 -33.25 -28.21 18.57
CA GLU A 91 -32.46 -29.17 19.29
C GLU A 91 -32.49 -30.55 18.58
N GLY A 92 -31.32 -31.06 18.20
CA GLY A 92 -31.18 -32.32 17.43
C GLY A 92 -31.03 -32.17 15.93
N ASP A 93 -31.17 -30.95 15.35
CA ASP A 93 -30.92 -30.71 13.93
C ASP A 93 -29.43 -30.73 13.61
N THR A 94 -29.10 -31.12 12.39
CA THR A 94 -27.72 -31.12 11.89
C THR A 94 -27.37 -29.70 11.43
N LEU A 95 -26.26 -29.12 11.94
CA LEU A 95 -25.72 -27.86 11.51
C LEU A 95 -25.10 -27.96 10.11
N GLU A 96 -25.29 -26.90 9.30
CA GLU A 96 -24.58 -26.76 8.02
C GLU A 96 -23.10 -26.45 8.28
N THR A 97 -22.23 -27.06 7.49
CA THR A 97 -20.77 -26.90 7.59
C THR A 97 -20.28 -25.87 6.57
N ALA A 98 -19.38 -25.00 7.01
CA ALA A 98 -18.61 -24.13 6.12
C ALA A 98 -17.19 -24.71 5.98
N ASP A 99 -16.76 -24.98 4.77
CA ASP A 99 -15.47 -25.60 4.50
C ASP A 99 -14.41 -24.57 4.09
N PHE A 100 -13.26 -24.64 4.75
CA PHE A 100 -12.07 -23.92 4.31
C PHE A 100 -11.33 -24.78 3.29
N LYS A 101 -11.19 -24.24 2.07
CA LYS A 101 -10.44 -24.91 1.02
C LYS A 101 -9.19 -24.14 0.68
N VAL A 102 -8.09 -24.86 0.50
CA VAL A 102 -6.85 -24.31 -0.04
C VAL A 102 -6.98 -24.28 -1.55
N SER A 103 -6.66 -23.16 -2.16
CA SER A 103 -6.64 -23.02 -3.63
C SER A 103 -5.66 -24.04 -4.23
N ASP A 104 -6.08 -24.76 -5.27
CA ASP A 104 -5.21 -25.64 -6.04
C ASP A 104 -4.15 -24.86 -6.81
N ARG A 105 -4.34 -23.57 -6.95
CA ARG A 105 -3.47 -22.70 -7.70
C ARG A 105 -2.38 -22.10 -6.83
N THR A 106 -1.14 -22.19 -7.35
CA THR A 106 0.03 -21.57 -6.76
C THR A 106 0.28 -20.19 -7.34
N ILE A 107 0.31 -19.20 -6.49
CA ILE A 107 0.69 -17.81 -6.84
C ILE A 107 2.19 -17.68 -6.64
N ARG A 108 2.91 -17.32 -7.70
CA ARG A 108 4.35 -17.12 -7.63
C ARG A 108 4.67 -15.65 -7.35
N LEU A 109 5.42 -15.40 -6.27
CA LEU A 109 5.86 -14.05 -5.91
C LEU A 109 6.90 -13.51 -6.88
N LYS A 110 6.72 -12.25 -7.29
CA LYS A 110 7.68 -11.52 -8.11
C LYS A 110 8.77 -10.92 -7.21
N LYS A 111 10.04 -11.09 -7.60
CA LYS A 111 11.16 -10.42 -6.92
C LYS A 111 11.43 -9.07 -7.60
N ARG A 112 11.56 -8.02 -6.80
CA ARG A 112 11.97 -6.69 -7.25
C ARG A 112 13.20 -6.25 -6.49
N GLY A 113 14.10 -5.56 -7.16
CA GLY A 113 15.31 -5.04 -6.55
C GLY A 113 16.02 -4.05 -7.48
N LYS A 114 16.92 -3.27 -6.91
CA LYS A 114 17.77 -2.35 -7.66
C LYS A 114 19.18 -2.40 -7.09
N LEU A 115 20.17 -2.49 -7.96
CA LEU A 115 21.57 -2.36 -7.59
C LEU A 115 21.92 -0.88 -7.48
N ILE A 116 22.48 -0.49 -6.35
CA ILE A 116 22.98 0.87 -6.10
C ILE A 116 24.50 0.83 -6.21
N THR A 117 25.04 1.56 -7.18
CA THR A 117 26.48 1.77 -7.32
C THR A 117 26.82 3.21 -6.90
N THR A 118 27.95 3.40 -6.28
CA THR A 118 28.41 4.72 -5.85
C THR A 118 29.92 4.85 -6.08
N SER A 119 30.40 6.08 -6.29
CA SER A 119 31.81 6.36 -6.42
C SER A 119 32.46 6.51 -5.03
N TYR A 120 33.79 6.35 -4.98
CA TYR A 120 34.57 6.56 -3.77
C TYR A 120 34.41 7.99 -3.21
N ASP A 121 34.28 8.98 -4.09
CA ASP A 121 34.10 10.37 -3.70
C ASP A 121 32.80 10.61 -2.96
N VAL A 122 31.72 9.94 -3.37
CA VAL A 122 30.43 9.99 -2.67
C VAL A 122 30.58 9.39 -1.26
N LEU A 123 31.25 8.26 -1.13
CA LEU A 123 31.48 7.65 0.18
C LEU A 123 32.30 8.56 1.10
N ARG A 124 33.28 9.27 0.55
CA ARG A 124 34.20 10.11 1.32
C ARG A 124 33.62 11.47 1.69
N PHE A 125 32.86 12.10 0.82
CA PHE A 125 32.48 13.52 0.96
C PHE A 125 30.99 13.73 1.21
N GLN A 126 30.11 12.78 0.78
CA GLN A 126 28.68 12.99 0.95
C GLN A 126 28.24 12.73 2.39
N ARG A 127 27.32 13.57 2.82
CA ARG A 127 26.71 13.48 4.15
C ARG A 127 25.55 12.48 4.15
N LEU A 128 25.33 11.84 5.27
CA LEU A 128 24.30 10.81 5.45
C LEU A 128 22.88 11.35 5.25
N ASP A 129 22.62 12.61 5.61
CA ASP A 129 21.32 13.24 5.38
C ASP A 129 20.96 13.31 3.89
N VAL A 130 21.91 13.71 3.04
CA VAL A 130 21.71 13.75 1.57
C VAL A 130 21.52 12.35 1.00
N VAL A 131 22.34 11.40 1.45
CA VAL A 131 22.21 9.98 1.02
C VAL A 131 20.87 9.41 1.47
N SER A 132 20.39 9.75 2.67
CA SER A 132 19.09 9.30 3.16
C SER A 132 17.93 9.75 2.26
N ILE A 133 18.00 10.97 1.72
CA ILE A 133 16.99 11.48 0.77
C ILE A 133 16.97 10.63 -0.51
N ALA A 134 18.14 10.32 -1.05
CA ALA A 134 18.24 9.46 -2.23
C ALA A 134 17.70 8.04 -1.96
N LEU A 135 18.03 7.46 -0.81
CA LEU A 135 17.56 6.13 -0.39
C LEU A 135 16.02 6.12 -0.17
N LYS A 136 15.48 7.14 0.46
CA LYS A 136 14.02 7.30 0.60
C LYS A 136 13.32 7.36 -0.75
N ARG A 137 13.88 8.10 -1.71
CA ARG A 137 13.35 8.18 -3.07
C ARG A 137 13.36 6.82 -3.78
N ILE A 138 14.40 6.01 -3.56
CA ILE A 138 14.43 4.63 -4.05
C ILE A 138 13.31 3.81 -3.41
N GLY A 139 13.08 3.97 -2.10
CA GLY A 139 11.97 3.37 -1.39
C GLY A 139 10.62 3.72 -1.99
N SER A 140 10.38 5.01 -2.27
CA SER A 140 9.15 5.47 -2.93
C SER A 140 8.95 4.84 -4.31
N TYR A 141 9.99 4.68 -5.12
CA TYR A 141 9.88 3.98 -6.41
C TYR A 141 9.56 2.47 -6.26
N LEU A 142 10.10 1.82 -5.23
CA LEU A 142 9.74 0.45 -4.91
C LEU A 142 8.28 0.34 -4.50
N ALA A 143 7.80 1.22 -3.63
CA ALA A 143 6.39 1.29 -3.24
C ALA A 143 5.48 1.50 -4.45
N GLN A 144 5.79 2.45 -5.34
CA GLN A 144 5.04 2.67 -6.57
C GLN A 144 4.96 1.41 -7.45
N SER A 145 6.06 0.66 -7.55
CA SER A 145 6.08 -0.59 -8.30
C SER A 145 5.21 -1.67 -7.67
N LEU A 146 5.21 -1.78 -6.34
CA LEU A 146 4.35 -2.70 -5.60
C LEU A 146 2.87 -2.32 -5.70
N MET A 147 2.57 -1.03 -5.60
CA MET A 147 1.22 -0.52 -5.79
C MET A 147 0.69 -0.77 -7.20
N ALA A 148 1.53 -0.57 -8.22
CA ALA A 148 1.18 -0.90 -9.60
C ALA A 148 0.87 -2.39 -9.79
N ASP A 149 1.67 -3.28 -9.19
CA ASP A 149 1.40 -4.72 -9.21
C ASP A 149 0.10 -5.07 -8.48
N ALA A 150 -0.18 -4.42 -7.34
CA ALA A 150 -1.41 -4.65 -6.58
C ALA A 150 -2.66 -4.21 -7.37
N VAL A 151 -2.61 -3.03 -7.98
CA VAL A 151 -3.69 -2.52 -8.84
C VAL A 151 -3.88 -3.40 -10.06
N ASP A 152 -2.79 -3.88 -10.70
CA ASP A 152 -2.86 -4.81 -11.82
C ASP A 152 -3.57 -6.12 -11.42
N VAL A 153 -3.25 -6.66 -10.24
CA VAL A 153 -3.93 -7.86 -9.72
C VAL A 153 -5.40 -7.60 -9.41
N LEU A 154 -5.76 -6.44 -8.85
CA LEU A 154 -7.15 -6.08 -8.60
C LEU A 154 -7.95 -6.00 -9.91
N ILE A 155 -7.40 -5.41 -10.97
CA ILE A 155 -8.10 -5.22 -12.24
C ILE A 155 -8.13 -6.50 -13.07
N ASN A 156 -6.98 -7.15 -13.25
CA ASN A 156 -6.79 -8.26 -14.19
C ASN A 156 -6.83 -9.63 -13.50
N GLY A 157 -6.86 -9.65 -12.18
CA GLY A 157 -6.73 -10.86 -11.38
C GLY A 157 -5.30 -11.37 -11.31
N ASP A 158 -5.10 -12.40 -10.52
CA ASP A 158 -3.81 -13.08 -10.34
C ASP A 158 -3.52 -14.14 -11.43
N GLY A 159 -4.28 -14.09 -12.55
CA GLY A 159 -4.30 -15.05 -13.66
C GLY A 159 -5.33 -16.18 -13.45
N GLY A 160 -6.16 -16.15 -12.38
CA GLY A 160 -7.38 -16.94 -12.19
C GLY A 160 -8.61 -16.29 -12.83
N LYS A 161 -9.78 -16.72 -12.37
CA LYS A 161 -11.07 -16.12 -12.77
C LYS A 161 -11.53 -15.02 -11.79
N ASN A 162 -10.60 -14.43 -11.05
CA ASN A 162 -10.85 -13.50 -9.94
C ASN A 162 -10.55 -12.04 -10.28
N ARG A 163 -10.62 -11.69 -11.56
CA ARG A 163 -10.51 -10.27 -11.98
C ARG A 163 -11.71 -9.47 -11.46
N ALA A 164 -11.50 -8.17 -11.22
CA ALA A 164 -12.56 -7.27 -10.83
C ALA A 164 -13.69 -7.22 -11.88
N GLU A 165 -14.92 -7.01 -11.41
CA GLU A 165 -16.05 -6.75 -12.29
C GLU A 165 -15.88 -5.40 -12.98
N VAL A 166 -16.15 -5.37 -14.28
CA VAL A 166 -16.11 -4.13 -15.08
C VAL A 166 -17.50 -3.57 -15.18
N CYS A 167 -17.68 -2.34 -14.71
CA CYS A 167 -18.92 -1.60 -14.92
C CYS A 167 -18.82 -0.84 -16.24
N ALA A 168 -19.78 -1.04 -17.12
CA ALA A 168 -19.89 -0.24 -18.34
C ALA A 168 -20.42 1.15 -17.99
N LEU A 169 -19.87 2.18 -18.63
CA LEU A 169 -20.45 3.54 -18.58
C LEU A 169 -21.69 3.61 -19.44
N ALA A 170 -22.65 4.43 -19.04
CA ALA A 170 -23.85 4.70 -19.84
C ALA A 170 -23.55 5.55 -21.09
N ALA A 171 -22.48 6.36 -21.02
CA ALA A 171 -21.97 7.20 -22.10
C ALA A 171 -20.43 7.16 -22.17
N ASP A 172 -19.84 7.84 -23.14
CA ASP A 172 -18.37 7.92 -23.28
C ASP A 172 -17.69 8.76 -22.18
N GLU A 173 -18.45 9.54 -21.42
CA GLU A 173 -17.98 10.35 -20.30
C GLU A 173 -18.61 9.89 -18.99
N TYR A 174 -17.85 10.00 -17.89
CA TYR A 174 -18.32 9.70 -16.54
C TYR A 174 -19.38 10.72 -16.12
N THR A 175 -20.54 10.22 -15.69
CA THR A 175 -21.62 11.01 -15.12
C THR A 175 -21.76 10.78 -13.63
N TYR A 176 -22.49 11.66 -12.93
CA TYR A 176 -22.79 11.47 -11.52
C TYR A 176 -23.63 10.23 -11.27
N ASP A 177 -24.56 9.92 -12.19
CA ASP A 177 -25.41 8.73 -12.13
C ASP A 177 -24.57 7.44 -12.22
N ASP A 178 -23.52 7.41 -13.09
CA ASP A 178 -22.59 6.28 -13.16
C ASP A 178 -21.86 6.04 -11.83
N LEU A 179 -21.54 7.12 -11.08
CA LEU A 179 -20.93 6.99 -9.76
C LEU A 179 -21.90 6.43 -8.72
N ILE A 180 -23.17 6.81 -8.78
CA ILE A 180 -24.23 6.26 -7.91
C ILE A 180 -24.44 4.78 -8.22
N ASP A 181 -24.54 4.41 -9.49
CA ASP A 181 -24.71 3.03 -9.91
C ASP A 181 -23.50 2.17 -9.50
N PHE A 182 -22.30 2.71 -9.63
CA PHE A 182 -21.08 2.07 -9.16
C PHE A 182 -21.12 1.86 -7.64
N TRP A 183 -21.48 2.88 -6.87
CA TRP A 183 -21.63 2.79 -5.42
C TRP A 183 -22.66 1.74 -5.00
N ASN A 184 -23.80 1.68 -5.66
CA ASN A 184 -24.87 0.73 -5.36
C ASN A 184 -24.45 -0.74 -5.55
N LYS A 185 -23.47 -1.01 -6.42
CA LYS A 185 -22.95 -2.38 -6.63
C LYS A 185 -22.16 -2.93 -5.46
N PHE A 186 -21.75 -2.10 -4.51
CA PHE A 186 -21.05 -2.58 -3.32
C PHE A 186 -21.97 -3.16 -2.24
N ALA A 187 -23.29 -2.97 -2.34
CA ALA A 187 -24.21 -3.54 -1.38
C ALA A 187 -24.05 -5.09 -1.28
N PRO A 188 -24.01 -5.70 -0.06
CA PRO A 188 -24.27 -5.11 1.26
C PRO A 188 -23.04 -4.45 1.94
N TYR A 189 -21.92 -4.31 1.24
CA TYR A 189 -20.69 -3.70 1.75
C TYR A 189 -20.72 -2.18 1.56
N GLU A 190 -19.90 -1.47 2.31
CA GLU A 190 -19.71 -0.03 2.16
C GLU A 190 -18.50 0.27 1.26
N LEU A 191 -18.65 1.28 0.39
CA LEU A 191 -17.53 1.82 -0.37
C LEU A 191 -16.67 2.70 0.55
N ASN A 192 -15.46 2.26 0.87
CA ASN A 192 -14.56 2.97 1.77
C ASN A 192 -13.36 3.63 1.07
N THR A 193 -12.97 3.13 -0.10
CA THR A 193 -11.79 3.61 -0.81
C THR A 193 -12.02 3.63 -2.31
N ILE A 194 -11.64 4.71 -2.98
CA ILE A 194 -11.67 4.85 -4.44
C ILE A 194 -10.25 5.08 -4.94
N LEU A 195 -9.78 4.19 -5.82
CA LEU A 195 -8.52 4.35 -6.52
C LEU A 195 -8.79 4.92 -7.92
N ALA A 196 -8.35 6.14 -8.16
CA ALA A 196 -8.54 6.80 -9.42
C ALA A 196 -7.25 7.44 -9.96
N SER A 197 -7.10 7.48 -11.29
CA SER A 197 -6.03 8.28 -11.89
C SER A 197 -6.29 9.78 -11.68
N PRO A 198 -5.25 10.64 -11.69
CA PRO A 198 -5.43 12.08 -11.57
C PRO A 198 -6.38 12.67 -12.61
N THR A 199 -6.42 12.10 -13.82
CA THR A 199 -7.33 12.52 -14.88
C THR A 199 -8.79 12.21 -14.52
N VAL A 200 -9.09 11.00 -14.07
CA VAL A 200 -10.43 10.60 -13.64
C VAL A 200 -10.87 11.43 -12.44
N THR A 201 -9.99 11.59 -11.43
CA THR A 201 -10.27 12.45 -10.27
C THR A 201 -10.61 13.87 -10.69
N ALA A 202 -9.84 14.45 -11.63
CA ALA A 202 -10.12 15.79 -12.13
C ALA A 202 -11.46 15.88 -12.88
N THR A 203 -11.86 14.82 -13.60
CA THR A 203 -13.17 14.76 -14.29
C THR A 203 -14.30 14.72 -13.27
N VAL A 204 -14.20 13.85 -12.27
CA VAL A 204 -15.21 13.75 -11.19
C VAL A 204 -15.36 15.09 -10.46
N LEU A 205 -14.25 15.74 -10.09
CA LEU A 205 -14.26 17.03 -9.40
C LEU A 205 -14.84 18.18 -10.24
N LYS A 206 -14.89 18.06 -11.55
CA LYS A 206 -15.49 19.06 -12.46
C LYS A 206 -16.99 18.90 -12.61
N MET A 207 -17.57 17.80 -12.18
CA MET A 207 -19.02 17.58 -12.24
C MET A 207 -19.75 18.68 -11.46
N THR A 208 -20.90 19.09 -11.96
CA THR A 208 -21.71 20.18 -11.39
C THR A 208 -22.13 19.88 -9.97
N GLU A 209 -22.45 18.63 -9.68
CA GLU A 209 -22.89 18.11 -8.39
C GLU A 209 -21.82 18.27 -7.30
N PHE A 210 -20.54 18.15 -7.65
CA PHE A 210 -19.42 18.38 -6.72
C PHE A 210 -18.99 19.85 -6.64
N ARG A 211 -19.32 20.67 -7.65
CA ARG A 211 -18.95 22.08 -7.69
C ARG A 211 -20.01 23.01 -7.08
N ASP A 212 -21.26 22.59 -7.08
CA ASP A 212 -22.37 23.39 -6.60
C ASP A 212 -22.44 23.31 -5.06
N ALA A 213 -22.22 24.44 -4.40
CA ALA A 213 -22.36 24.53 -2.95
C ALA A 213 -23.81 24.25 -2.45
N ALA A 214 -24.80 24.44 -3.32
CA ALA A 214 -26.20 24.14 -3.01
C ALA A 214 -26.54 22.65 -3.05
N ALA A 215 -25.70 21.84 -3.68
CA ALA A 215 -25.86 20.38 -3.71
C ALA A 215 -25.53 19.66 -2.37
N GLY A 216 -25.24 20.41 -1.31
CA GLY A 216 -25.01 19.86 0.02
C GLY A 216 -23.59 19.31 0.29
N LEU A 217 -22.76 19.22 -0.74
CA LEU A 217 -21.37 18.82 -0.64
C LEU A 217 -20.51 20.05 -0.32
N ASN A 218 -20.39 20.43 0.94
CA ASN A 218 -19.76 21.68 1.41
C ASN A 218 -18.23 21.73 1.14
N PHE A 219 -17.83 21.47 -0.09
CA PHE A 219 -16.44 21.47 -0.55
C PHE A 219 -15.79 22.84 -0.41
N HIS A 220 -16.53 23.92 -0.75
CA HIS A 220 -16.01 25.27 -0.70
C HIS A 220 -15.75 25.78 0.74
N GLY A 221 -16.41 25.21 1.75
CA GLY A 221 -16.26 25.66 3.14
C GLY A 221 -15.03 25.11 3.85
N THR A 222 -14.53 23.95 3.44
CA THR A 222 -13.43 23.24 4.14
C THR A 222 -12.13 23.15 3.36
N GLY A 223 -12.16 23.41 2.05
CA GLY A 223 -10.99 23.24 1.17
C GLY A 223 -10.48 21.80 1.08
N LYS A 224 -11.20 20.84 1.65
CA LYS A 224 -10.92 19.41 1.57
C LYS A 224 -12.03 18.74 0.80
N LEU A 225 -11.67 17.79 -0.05
CA LEU A 225 -12.61 16.81 -0.56
C LEU A 225 -13.19 16.08 0.64
N ILE A 226 -14.43 16.42 0.99
CA ILE A 226 -15.21 15.61 1.91
C ILE A 226 -15.62 14.39 1.09
N THR A 227 -15.17 13.25 1.52
CA THR A 227 -15.36 11.92 0.94
C THR A 227 -16.72 11.79 0.26
N PRO A 228 -16.80 11.81 -1.09
CA PRO A 228 -18.07 11.51 -1.74
C PRO A 228 -18.47 10.10 -1.36
N PHE A 229 -19.73 9.92 -1.00
CA PHE A 229 -20.28 8.62 -0.57
C PHE A 229 -19.62 8.00 0.69
N GLY A 230 -18.92 8.77 1.52
CA GLY A 230 -18.21 8.25 2.68
C GLY A 230 -16.91 7.50 2.35
N ALA A 231 -16.44 7.54 1.10
CA ALA A 231 -15.20 6.90 0.68
C ALA A 231 -13.98 7.83 0.82
N ASN A 232 -12.85 7.29 1.23
CA ASN A 232 -11.55 7.96 1.29
C ASN A 232 -10.79 7.84 -0.03
#